data_ca7a929d226c99dc7c12ed4ad0f0a5a9
#
_entry.id   ca7a929d226c99dc7c12ed4ad0f0a5a9
#
_cell.length_a   1.000
_cell.length_b   1.000
_cell.length_c   1.000
_cell.angle_alpha   90.00
_cell.angle_beta   90.00
_cell.angle_gamma   90.00
#
_symmetry.space_group_name_H-M   'P 1'
#
loop_
_entity.id
_entity.type
_entity.pdbx_description
1 polymer ?
#
loop_
_entity_poly.entity_id
_entity_poly.type
_entity_poly.pdbx_seq_one_letter_code
_entity_poly.pdbx_strand_id
1 'polypeptide(L)'
;AEKELYPGIKLMKMGNADVPSVKDFLINHLDDGDVLGFNGKVTTASFIIDLDEGRETDFELKDIDMTDVWTNRPERSHEPAYIYDVKYHGQSTAQKLDWIRGYMEENECNAHIITSLDDIAWTFNIRGKDIPHSPMAMAFSIITLDNAYLYLQDGTYDETMIEAYKNDGVEIRSYDDIYLDTKRLSGQVLVDLSAINYAIYSFIDCEIMEGSNPSQY
;
A
#
# COMPACT_ATOMS: atom_id res chain seq x y z
N ALA A 1 4.93 4.00 -28.16
CA ALA A 1 5.19 5.03 -27.13
C ALA A 1 5.99 6.20 -27.70
N GLU A 2 7.27 6.02 -28.14
CA GLU A 2 8.16 7.13 -28.55
C GLU A 2 7.59 8.02 -29.68
N LYS A 3 6.81 7.44 -30.62
CA LYS A 3 6.16 8.16 -31.72
C LYS A 3 4.91 8.95 -31.30
N GLU A 4 4.43 8.74 -30.09
CA GLU A 4 3.21 9.32 -29.52
C GLU A 4 3.50 10.40 -28.47
N LEU A 5 4.79 10.69 -28.23
CA LEU A 5 5.20 11.71 -27.29
C LEU A 5 4.96 13.12 -27.86
N TYR A 6 4.44 14.00 -27.01
CA TYR A 6 4.34 15.41 -27.35
C TYR A 6 5.73 16.05 -27.53
N PRO A 7 5.85 17.10 -28.37
CA PRO A 7 7.10 17.83 -28.51
C PRO A 7 7.67 18.30 -27.16
N GLY A 8 8.94 18.08 -26.93
CA GLY A 8 9.62 18.44 -25.68
C GLY A 8 9.67 17.34 -24.61
N ILE A 9 8.93 16.23 -24.79
CA ILE A 9 9.02 15.07 -23.90
C ILE A 9 10.08 14.10 -24.44
N LYS A 10 11.06 13.76 -23.59
CA LYS A 10 12.12 12.80 -23.90
C LYS A 10 11.81 11.45 -23.20
N LEU A 11 11.75 10.38 -23.98
CA LEU A 11 11.62 9.03 -23.43
C LEU A 11 12.97 8.55 -22.91
N MET A 12 13.06 8.23 -21.62
CA MET A 12 14.19 7.58 -21.00
C MET A 12 13.92 6.06 -20.95
N LYS A 13 14.67 5.28 -21.75
CA LYS A 13 14.48 3.82 -21.87
C LYS A 13 15.26 3.10 -20.77
N MET A 14 14.71 3.09 -19.53
CA MET A 14 15.33 2.39 -18.41
C MET A 14 15.66 0.93 -18.74
N GLY A 15 16.78 0.45 -18.22
CA GLY A 15 17.31 -0.89 -18.50
C GLY A 15 18.33 -0.93 -19.65
N ASN A 16 18.46 0.13 -20.44
CA ASN A 16 19.59 0.27 -21.37
C ASN A 16 20.84 0.79 -20.64
N ALA A 17 22.03 0.40 -21.11
CA ALA A 17 23.30 0.63 -20.42
C ALA A 17 23.60 2.12 -20.08
N ASP A 18 23.14 3.06 -20.92
CA ASP A 18 23.43 4.49 -20.76
C ASP A 18 22.24 5.30 -20.25
N VAL A 19 21.22 4.64 -19.70
CA VAL A 19 20.01 5.30 -19.19
C VAL A 19 19.96 5.14 -17.67
N PRO A 20 20.04 6.24 -16.90
CA PRO A 20 19.97 6.19 -15.44
C PRO A 20 18.61 5.68 -14.95
N SER A 21 18.60 5.11 -13.76
CA SER A 21 17.35 4.88 -13.02
C SER A 21 16.67 6.22 -12.68
N VAL A 22 15.40 6.19 -12.26
CA VAL A 22 14.71 7.40 -11.79
C VAL A 22 15.45 8.01 -10.60
N LYS A 23 15.90 7.19 -9.66
CA LYS A 23 16.69 7.60 -8.50
C LYS A 23 17.98 8.30 -8.93
N ASP A 24 18.81 7.66 -9.77
CA ASP A 24 20.08 8.24 -10.24
C ASP A 24 19.85 9.53 -11.02
N PHE A 25 18.78 9.58 -11.82
CA PHE A 25 18.43 10.80 -12.54
C PHE A 25 18.13 11.95 -11.57
N LEU A 26 17.32 11.72 -10.54
CA LEU A 26 16.97 12.74 -9.55
C LEU A 26 18.20 13.21 -8.78
N ILE A 27 19.01 12.29 -8.25
CA ILE A 27 20.22 12.62 -7.49
C ILE A 27 21.20 13.45 -8.33
N ASN A 28 21.35 13.15 -9.63
CA ASN A 28 22.28 13.86 -10.50
C ASN A 28 21.77 15.22 -11.04
N HIS A 29 20.49 15.58 -10.81
CA HIS A 29 19.90 16.79 -11.37
C HIS A 29 19.31 17.74 -10.31
N LEU A 30 19.25 17.34 -9.06
CA LEU A 30 18.78 18.18 -7.96
C LEU A 30 20.00 18.76 -7.20
N ASP A 31 19.98 20.07 -7.03
CA ASP A 31 21.01 20.83 -6.33
C ASP A 31 20.59 21.15 -4.89
N ASP A 32 21.53 21.67 -4.09
CA ASP A 32 21.27 22.16 -2.74
C ASP A 32 20.18 23.22 -2.72
N GLY A 33 19.17 23.01 -1.89
CA GLY A 33 18.02 23.91 -1.73
C GLY A 33 16.86 23.68 -2.72
N ASP A 34 16.98 22.74 -3.66
CA ASP A 34 15.86 22.31 -4.46
C ASP A 34 14.80 21.59 -3.64
N VAL A 35 13.57 21.53 -4.14
CA VAL A 35 12.46 20.82 -3.50
C VAL A 35 11.89 19.79 -4.48
N LEU A 36 12.01 18.51 -4.13
CA LEU A 36 11.36 17.43 -4.85
C LEU A 36 9.98 17.14 -4.24
N GLY A 37 8.93 17.59 -4.91
CA GLY A 37 7.57 17.25 -4.56
C GLY A 37 7.17 15.88 -5.09
N PHE A 38 6.53 15.05 -4.26
CA PHE A 38 5.98 13.76 -4.64
C PHE A 38 4.62 13.53 -3.97
N ASN A 39 3.82 12.60 -4.49
CA ASN A 39 2.56 12.22 -3.83
C ASN A 39 2.78 10.92 -3.02
N GLY A 40 2.82 11.06 -1.70
CA GLY A 40 3.08 9.96 -0.77
C GLY A 40 2.05 8.84 -0.83
N LYS A 41 0.83 9.10 -1.32
CA LYS A 41 -0.22 8.06 -1.46
C LYS A 41 0.04 7.08 -2.61
N VAL A 42 0.90 7.43 -3.57
CA VAL A 42 1.20 6.61 -4.76
C VAL A 42 2.69 6.32 -4.94
N THR A 43 3.52 6.79 -4.02
CA THR A 43 4.97 6.53 -4.01
C THR A 43 5.29 5.59 -2.87
N THR A 44 6.09 4.55 -3.11
CA THR A 44 6.48 3.59 -2.06
C THR A 44 7.42 4.20 -1.04
N ALA A 45 7.35 3.73 0.21
CA ALA A 45 8.25 4.18 1.26
C ALA A 45 9.71 3.87 0.93
N SER A 46 10.01 2.67 0.42
CA SER A 46 11.37 2.27 0.03
C SER A 46 11.99 3.23 -0.97
N PHE A 47 11.24 3.69 -1.99
CA PHE A 47 11.77 4.61 -2.99
C PHE A 47 12.20 5.94 -2.37
N ILE A 48 11.41 6.49 -1.45
CA ILE A 48 11.73 7.76 -0.79
C ILE A 48 12.89 7.60 0.19
N ILE A 49 12.92 6.52 0.97
CA ILE A 49 14.02 6.20 1.88
C ILE A 49 15.32 6.03 1.10
N ASP A 50 15.32 5.19 0.05
CA ASP A 50 16.49 4.97 -0.80
C ASP A 50 17.00 6.26 -1.45
N LEU A 51 16.08 7.16 -1.84
CA LEU A 51 16.44 8.44 -2.42
C LEU A 51 17.08 9.36 -1.38
N ASP A 52 16.51 9.42 -0.17
CA ASP A 52 17.01 10.23 0.95
C ASP A 52 18.41 9.77 1.39
N GLU A 53 18.60 8.48 1.54
CA GLU A 53 19.91 7.89 1.92
C GLU A 53 20.98 8.01 0.83
N GLY A 54 20.55 8.00 -0.43
CA GLY A 54 21.47 8.02 -1.57
C GLY A 54 21.85 9.42 -2.08
N ARG A 55 21.22 10.48 -1.58
CA ARG A 55 21.49 11.84 -2.04
C ARG A 55 22.81 12.37 -1.47
N GLU A 56 23.56 13.08 -2.31
CA GLU A 56 24.80 13.79 -1.93
C GLU A 56 24.58 15.29 -1.73
N THR A 57 23.47 15.83 -2.25
CA THR A 57 23.04 17.23 -2.17
C THR A 57 21.90 17.40 -1.17
N ASP A 58 21.78 18.58 -0.56
CA ASP A 58 20.76 18.89 0.45
C ASP A 58 19.51 19.50 -0.20
N PHE A 59 18.75 18.66 -0.94
CA PHE A 59 17.43 19.01 -1.46
C PHE A 59 16.32 18.50 -0.52
N GLU A 60 15.19 19.21 -0.46
CA GLU A 60 14.04 18.86 0.37
C GLU A 60 13.17 17.80 -0.34
N LEU A 61 12.75 16.76 0.39
CA LEU A 61 11.71 15.80 -0.01
C LEU A 61 10.38 16.23 0.60
N LYS A 62 9.36 16.46 -0.23
CA LYS A 62 8.08 16.98 0.23
C LYS A 62 6.90 16.19 -0.32
N ASP A 63 6.13 15.56 0.60
CA ASP A 63 4.83 14.99 0.23
C ASP A 63 3.82 16.10 -0.06
N ILE A 64 3.30 16.13 -1.27
CA ILE A 64 2.35 17.15 -1.73
C ILE A 64 1.11 16.52 -2.34
N ASP A 65 -0.04 17.13 -2.09
CA ASP A 65 -1.27 16.75 -2.77
C ASP A 65 -1.24 17.31 -4.21
N MET A 66 -1.30 16.39 -5.18
CA MET A 66 -1.30 16.72 -6.61
C MET A 66 -2.70 16.67 -7.22
N THR A 67 -3.76 16.63 -6.43
CA THR A 67 -5.14 16.50 -6.88
C THR A 67 -5.53 17.68 -7.79
N ASP A 68 -5.10 18.88 -7.46
CA ASP A 68 -5.40 20.11 -8.24
C ASP A 68 -4.72 20.13 -9.62
N VAL A 69 -3.68 19.32 -9.83
CA VAL A 69 -2.99 19.25 -11.13
C VAL A 69 -3.81 18.45 -12.16
N TRP A 70 -4.58 17.47 -11.69
CA TRP A 70 -5.46 16.66 -12.55
C TRP A 70 -6.93 16.92 -12.23
N THR A 71 -7.44 18.04 -12.66
CA THR A 71 -8.78 18.56 -12.33
C THR A 71 -9.95 17.69 -12.81
N ASN A 72 -9.74 16.85 -13.83
CA ASN A 72 -10.74 15.92 -14.35
C ASN A 72 -10.37 14.45 -14.04
N ARG A 73 -9.66 14.22 -12.93
CA ARG A 73 -9.34 12.86 -12.47
C ARG A 73 -10.64 12.09 -12.20
N PRO A 74 -10.79 10.87 -12.76
CA PRO A 74 -11.95 10.04 -12.43
C PRO A 74 -11.96 9.69 -10.94
N GLU A 75 -13.15 9.54 -10.39
CA GLU A 75 -13.34 9.04 -9.04
C GLU A 75 -12.77 7.63 -8.89
N ARG A 76 -12.50 7.23 -7.65
CA ARG A 76 -12.13 5.84 -7.35
C ARG A 76 -13.25 4.91 -7.79
N SER A 77 -12.90 3.68 -8.13
CA SER A 77 -13.88 2.65 -8.45
C SER A 77 -14.83 2.39 -7.28
N HIS A 78 -16.10 2.17 -7.58
CA HIS A 78 -17.13 1.72 -6.64
C HIS A 78 -17.69 0.35 -7.05
N GLU A 79 -16.90 -0.44 -7.77
CA GLU A 79 -17.29 -1.80 -8.15
C GLU A 79 -17.46 -2.67 -6.89
N PRO A 80 -18.51 -3.51 -6.84
CA PRO A 80 -18.75 -4.34 -5.67
C PRO A 80 -17.61 -5.33 -5.41
N ALA A 81 -17.15 -5.36 -4.17
CA ALA A 81 -16.29 -6.41 -3.67
C ALA A 81 -17.13 -7.62 -3.24
N TYR A 82 -16.53 -8.81 -3.20
CA TYR A 82 -17.20 -10.03 -2.75
C TYR A 82 -16.21 -11.01 -2.11
N ILE A 83 -16.72 -11.81 -1.18
CA ILE A 83 -15.95 -12.89 -0.56
C ILE A 83 -15.90 -14.08 -1.51
N TYR A 84 -14.71 -14.57 -1.80
CA TYR A 84 -14.51 -15.74 -2.62
C TYR A 84 -14.67 -17.01 -1.78
N ASP A 85 -15.43 -17.99 -2.26
CA ASP A 85 -15.82 -19.18 -1.48
C ASP A 85 -14.60 -20.03 -1.10
N VAL A 86 -14.52 -20.41 0.18
CA VAL A 86 -13.44 -21.20 0.78
C VAL A 86 -13.14 -22.51 0.05
N LYS A 87 -14.12 -23.10 -0.62
CA LYS A 87 -13.93 -24.33 -1.42
C LYS A 87 -12.93 -24.18 -2.56
N TYR A 88 -12.63 -22.95 -3.00
CA TYR A 88 -11.68 -22.69 -4.08
C TYR A 88 -10.27 -22.37 -3.60
N HIS A 89 -10.09 -21.96 -2.35
CA HIS A 89 -8.77 -21.55 -1.81
C HIS A 89 -8.38 -22.31 -0.53
N GLY A 90 -9.26 -23.14 0.02
CA GLY A 90 -8.92 -24.16 1.01
C GLY A 90 -8.79 -23.68 2.47
N GLN A 91 -8.64 -22.38 2.73
CA GLN A 91 -8.48 -21.80 4.07
C GLN A 91 -9.43 -20.64 4.29
N SER A 92 -10.04 -20.53 5.47
CA SER A 92 -10.85 -19.38 5.86
C SER A 92 -9.97 -18.17 6.16
N THR A 93 -10.58 -16.99 6.17
CA THR A 93 -9.92 -15.76 6.62
C THR A 93 -9.40 -15.90 8.04
N ALA A 94 -10.19 -16.45 8.97
CA ALA A 94 -9.77 -16.70 10.35
C ALA A 94 -8.49 -17.56 10.43
N GLN A 95 -8.40 -18.66 9.67
CA GLN A 95 -7.21 -19.52 9.66
C GLN A 95 -5.95 -18.79 9.15
N LYS A 96 -6.11 -17.90 8.16
CA LYS A 96 -5.00 -17.11 7.63
C LYS A 96 -4.56 -16.03 8.62
N LEU A 97 -5.51 -15.39 9.29
CA LEU A 97 -5.22 -14.42 10.34
C LEU A 97 -4.47 -15.08 11.52
N ASP A 98 -4.88 -16.27 11.93
CA ASP A 98 -4.19 -17.02 12.99
C ASP A 98 -2.74 -17.32 12.60
N TRP A 99 -2.50 -17.71 11.33
CA TRP A 99 -1.16 -17.95 10.83
C TRP A 99 -0.30 -16.67 10.78
N ILE A 100 -0.86 -15.55 10.31
CA ILE A 100 -0.18 -14.23 10.29
C ILE A 100 0.15 -13.79 11.72
N ARG A 101 -0.79 -13.94 12.66
CA ARG A 101 -0.57 -13.63 14.07
C ARG A 101 0.52 -14.48 14.70
N GLY A 102 0.58 -15.77 14.38
CA GLY A 102 1.69 -16.64 14.81
C GLY A 102 3.05 -16.10 14.34
N TYR A 103 3.15 -15.68 13.08
CA TYR A 103 4.36 -15.03 12.57
C TYR A 103 4.68 -13.71 13.30
N MET A 104 3.66 -12.89 13.59
CA MET A 104 3.83 -11.65 14.34
C MET A 104 4.34 -11.90 15.76
N GLU A 105 3.78 -12.90 16.46
CA GLU A 105 4.22 -13.30 17.81
C GLU A 105 5.67 -13.79 17.83
N GLU A 106 6.06 -14.63 16.87
CA GLU A 106 7.44 -15.13 16.74
C GLU A 106 8.45 -13.99 16.48
N ASN A 107 8.02 -12.89 15.89
CA ASN A 107 8.84 -11.73 15.57
C ASN A 107 8.59 -10.52 16.50
N GLU A 108 7.88 -10.70 17.60
CA GLU A 108 7.57 -9.68 18.59
C GLU A 108 6.81 -8.45 18.02
N CYS A 109 6.07 -8.63 16.90
CA CYS A 109 5.28 -7.58 16.26
C CYS A 109 3.88 -7.46 16.89
N ASN A 110 3.46 -6.23 17.16
CA ASN A 110 2.13 -5.92 17.70
C ASN A 110 1.09 -5.67 16.61
N ALA A 111 1.53 -5.26 15.43
CA ALA A 111 0.68 -5.04 14.27
C ALA A 111 1.41 -5.37 12.96
N HIS A 112 0.63 -5.64 11.92
CA HIS A 112 1.08 -5.79 10.55
C HIS A 112 0.19 -4.95 9.61
N ILE A 113 0.81 -4.15 8.74
CA ILE A 113 0.09 -3.34 7.74
C ILE A 113 0.28 -4.01 6.37
N ILE A 114 -0.84 -4.34 5.70
CA ILE A 114 -0.84 -4.89 4.35
C ILE A 114 -1.42 -3.85 3.38
N THR A 115 -0.68 -3.55 2.33
CA THR A 115 -1.09 -2.57 1.30
C THR A 115 -1.07 -3.15 -0.12
N SER A 116 -0.47 -4.33 -0.32
CA SER A 116 -0.52 -5.07 -1.58
C SER A 116 -1.88 -5.73 -1.78
N LEU A 117 -2.52 -5.49 -2.93
CA LEU A 117 -3.88 -5.93 -3.21
C LEU A 117 -4.01 -7.45 -3.31
N ASP A 118 -3.00 -8.13 -3.82
CA ASP A 118 -2.93 -9.60 -3.91
C ASP A 118 -2.80 -10.26 -2.55
N ASP A 119 -1.97 -9.72 -1.65
CA ASP A 119 -1.87 -10.20 -0.28
C ASP A 119 -3.18 -10.01 0.50
N ILE A 120 -3.85 -8.87 0.33
CA ILE A 120 -5.18 -8.62 0.89
C ILE A 120 -6.21 -9.58 0.31
N ALA A 121 -6.21 -9.74 -1.02
CA ALA A 121 -7.11 -10.65 -1.69
C ALA A 121 -6.93 -12.11 -1.23
N TRP A 122 -5.70 -12.52 -0.93
CA TRP A 122 -5.41 -13.82 -0.34
C TRP A 122 -5.84 -13.88 1.13
N THR A 123 -5.38 -12.94 1.97
CA THR A 123 -5.61 -12.96 3.42
C THR A 123 -7.11 -12.96 3.75
N PHE A 124 -7.87 -12.07 3.13
CA PHE A 124 -9.29 -11.87 3.42
C PHE A 124 -10.22 -12.63 2.46
N ASN A 125 -9.69 -13.43 1.55
CA ASN A 125 -10.50 -14.12 0.53
C ASN A 125 -11.41 -13.17 -0.27
N ILE A 126 -11.02 -11.90 -0.40
CA ILE A 126 -11.78 -10.85 -1.07
C ILE A 126 -11.41 -10.76 -2.54
N ARG A 127 -12.40 -10.47 -3.37
CA ARG A 127 -12.21 -10.15 -4.79
C ARG A 127 -13.03 -8.92 -5.16
N GLY A 128 -12.63 -8.26 -6.24
CA GLY A 128 -13.30 -7.08 -6.80
C GLY A 128 -13.01 -6.93 -8.27
N LYS A 129 -13.38 -5.79 -8.83
CA LYS A 129 -13.17 -5.45 -10.25
C LYS A 129 -12.52 -4.07 -10.42
N ASP A 130 -11.85 -3.57 -9.38
CA ASP A 130 -11.25 -2.24 -9.39
C ASP A 130 -10.04 -2.14 -10.34
N ILE A 131 -9.38 -3.27 -10.60
CA ILE A 131 -8.25 -3.34 -11.51
C ILE A 131 -8.66 -4.09 -12.79
N PRO A 132 -8.53 -3.47 -13.98
CA PRO A 132 -8.81 -4.15 -15.23
C PRO A 132 -8.03 -5.45 -15.38
N HIS A 133 -8.71 -6.53 -15.75
CA HIS A 133 -8.15 -7.87 -15.94
C HIS A 133 -7.56 -8.55 -14.70
N SER A 134 -7.78 -7.98 -13.51
CA SER A 134 -7.35 -8.54 -12.24
C SER A 134 -8.51 -8.53 -11.24
N PRO A 135 -8.82 -9.65 -10.56
CA PRO A 135 -9.99 -9.72 -9.66
C PRO A 135 -9.68 -9.11 -8.29
N MET A 136 -9.12 -7.91 -8.25
CA MET A 136 -8.70 -7.21 -7.03
C MET A 136 -9.71 -6.15 -6.61
N ALA A 137 -9.94 -6.03 -5.29
CA ALA A 137 -10.60 -4.91 -4.68
C ALA A 137 -9.54 -3.93 -4.14
N MET A 138 -9.77 -2.63 -4.30
CA MET A 138 -8.92 -1.61 -3.68
C MET A 138 -9.13 -1.65 -2.17
N ALA A 139 -8.09 -1.99 -1.44
CA ALA A 139 -8.16 -2.18 0.00
C ALA A 139 -6.82 -1.93 0.69
N PHE A 140 -6.88 -1.72 1.99
CA PHE A 140 -5.77 -1.79 2.93
C PHE A 140 -6.14 -2.67 4.11
N SER A 141 -5.16 -3.10 4.90
CA SER A 141 -5.44 -3.82 6.14
C SER A 141 -4.44 -3.48 7.24
N ILE A 142 -4.94 -3.48 8.47
CA ILE A 142 -4.13 -3.53 9.70
C ILE A 142 -4.57 -4.77 10.46
N ILE A 143 -3.62 -5.66 10.76
CA ILE A 143 -3.82 -6.84 11.61
C ILE A 143 -3.06 -6.61 12.91
N THR A 144 -3.77 -6.74 14.03
CA THR A 144 -3.17 -6.78 15.37
C THR A 144 -3.30 -8.18 15.95
N LEU A 145 -2.69 -8.44 17.10
CA LEU A 145 -2.82 -9.74 17.77
C LEU A 145 -4.28 -10.08 18.12
N ASP A 146 -5.11 -9.07 18.40
CA ASP A 146 -6.50 -9.28 18.83
C ASP A 146 -7.53 -8.99 17.74
N ASN A 147 -7.24 -8.08 16.79
CA ASN A 147 -8.19 -7.56 15.81
C ASN A 147 -7.61 -7.60 14.40
N ALA A 148 -8.49 -7.57 13.41
CA ALA A 148 -8.12 -7.33 12.01
C ALA A 148 -9.07 -6.28 11.42
N TYR A 149 -8.50 -5.30 10.72
CA TYR A 149 -9.22 -4.22 10.09
C TYR A 149 -9.00 -4.29 8.58
N LEU A 150 -10.11 -4.30 7.84
CA LEU A 150 -10.11 -4.27 6.38
C LEU A 150 -10.71 -2.95 5.92
N TYR A 151 -9.91 -2.13 5.25
CA TYR A 151 -10.31 -0.80 4.78
C TYR A 151 -10.76 -0.89 3.33
N LEU A 152 -12.05 -0.63 3.09
CA LEU A 152 -12.70 -0.70 1.79
C LEU A 152 -13.36 0.63 1.43
N GLN A 153 -13.49 0.89 0.13
CA GLN A 153 -14.26 2.03 -0.37
C GLN A 153 -15.73 1.88 0.02
N ASP A 154 -16.32 2.93 0.59
CA ASP A 154 -17.71 2.94 1.00
C ASP A 154 -18.65 2.63 -0.18
N GLY A 155 -19.65 1.78 0.06
CA GLY A 155 -20.59 1.33 -0.96
C GLY A 155 -20.13 0.17 -1.83
N THR A 156 -18.91 -0.37 -1.63
CA THR A 156 -18.42 -1.55 -2.35
C THR A 156 -18.74 -2.87 -1.62
N TYR A 157 -19.28 -2.83 -0.42
CA TYR A 157 -19.61 -3.98 0.42
C TYR A 157 -21.03 -3.85 1.00
N ASP A 158 -21.64 -4.96 1.38
CA ASP A 158 -22.98 -5.04 1.93
C ASP A 158 -23.01 -5.64 3.35
N GLU A 159 -24.20 -5.64 3.97
CA GLU A 159 -24.41 -6.18 5.32
C GLU A 159 -24.02 -7.66 5.42
N THR A 160 -24.21 -8.45 4.38
CA THR A 160 -23.85 -9.88 4.36
C THR A 160 -22.33 -10.06 4.47
N MET A 161 -21.57 -9.20 3.79
CA MET A 161 -20.11 -9.19 3.87
C MET A 161 -19.64 -8.74 5.26
N ILE A 162 -20.27 -7.70 5.83
CA ILE A 162 -19.96 -7.21 7.17
C ILE A 162 -20.15 -8.34 8.20
N GLU A 163 -21.30 -9.05 8.17
CA GLU A 163 -21.57 -10.15 9.08
C GLU A 163 -20.60 -11.32 8.91
N ALA A 164 -20.26 -11.67 7.66
CA ALA A 164 -19.31 -12.74 7.37
C ALA A 164 -17.93 -12.43 7.96
N TYR A 165 -17.40 -11.22 7.71
CA TYR A 165 -16.11 -10.81 8.26
C TYR A 165 -16.10 -10.67 9.77
N LYS A 166 -17.19 -10.19 10.36
CA LYS A 166 -17.33 -10.12 11.82
C LYS A 166 -17.21 -11.49 12.47
N ASN A 167 -17.75 -12.54 11.84
CA ASN A 167 -17.59 -13.93 12.31
C ASN A 167 -16.14 -14.44 12.23
N ASP A 168 -15.36 -13.92 11.30
CA ASP A 168 -13.92 -14.22 11.15
C ASP A 168 -13.02 -13.27 12.00
N GLY A 169 -13.60 -12.39 12.83
CA GLY A 169 -12.87 -11.43 13.65
C GLY A 169 -12.31 -10.23 12.89
N VAL A 170 -12.93 -9.87 11.76
CA VAL A 170 -12.55 -8.75 10.92
C VAL A 170 -13.59 -7.64 10.99
N GLU A 171 -13.14 -6.40 11.18
CA GLU A 171 -13.94 -5.18 11.12
C GLU A 171 -13.67 -4.45 9.80
N ILE A 172 -14.72 -4.16 9.02
CA ILE A 172 -14.60 -3.31 7.83
C ILE A 172 -14.65 -1.84 8.27
N ARG A 173 -13.73 -1.03 7.72
CA ARG A 173 -13.63 0.41 7.91
C ARG A 173 -13.57 1.15 6.57
N SER A 174 -13.82 2.46 6.62
CA SER A 174 -13.71 3.32 5.44
C SER A 174 -12.29 3.37 4.91
N TYR A 175 -12.12 3.38 3.59
CA TYR A 175 -10.83 3.24 2.91
C TYR A 175 -9.75 4.22 3.40
N ASP A 176 -10.13 5.47 3.62
CA ASP A 176 -9.17 6.51 4.03
C ASP A 176 -8.90 6.52 5.56
N ASP A 177 -9.65 5.75 6.37
CA ASP A 177 -9.42 5.67 7.83
C ASP A 177 -8.07 5.04 8.18
N ILE A 178 -7.46 4.27 7.26
CA ILE A 178 -6.12 3.67 7.41
C ILE A 178 -5.10 4.71 7.89
N TYR A 179 -5.12 5.94 7.35
CA TYR A 179 -4.16 7.00 7.68
C TYR A 179 -4.29 7.48 9.11
N LEU A 180 -5.49 7.48 9.68
CA LEU A 180 -5.73 7.86 11.08
C LEU A 180 -5.44 6.70 12.03
N ASP A 181 -5.80 5.48 11.65
CA ASP A 181 -5.64 4.31 12.49
C ASP A 181 -4.17 3.90 12.60
N THR A 182 -3.38 4.09 11.54
CA THR A 182 -1.92 3.88 11.57
C THR A 182 -1.25 4.71 12.67
N LYS A 183 -1.67 5.97 12.87
CA LYS A 183 -1.13 6.84 13.94
C LYS A 183 -1.39 6.34 15.37
N ARG A 184 -2.34 5.42 15.54
CA ARG A 184 -2.73 4.87 16.85
C ARG A 184 -2.01 3.57 17.18
N LEU A 185 -1.22 3.05 16.25
CA LEU A 185 -0.43 1.85 16.47
C LEU A 185 0.66 2.10 17.50
N SER A 186 1.03 1.05 18.22
CA SER A 186 2.06 1.11 19.25
C SER A 186 2.83 -0.23 19.28
N GLY A 187 3.99 -0.23 19.90
CA GLY A 187 4.90 -1.37 19.88
C GLY A 187 5.62 -1.49 18.54
N GLN A 188 5.88 -2.71 18.09
CA GLN A 188 6.55 -2.97 16.82
C GLN A 188 5.56 -3.30 15.71
N VAL A 189 5.69 -2.64 14.54
CA VAL A 189 4.82 -2.81 13.38
C VAL A 189 5.59 -3.42 12.21
N LEU A 190 5.12 -4.58 11.74
CA LEU A 190 5.65 -5.22 10.54
C LEU A 190 5.13 -4.51 9.29
N VAL A 191 6.02 -4.10 8.41
CA VAL A 191 5.71 -3.48 7.11
C VAL A 191 6.65 -3.96 6.01
N ASP A 192 6.11 -4.09 4.80
CA ASP A 192 6.89 -4.24 3.58
C ASP A 192 7.11 -2.85 2.96
N LEU A 193 8.31 -2.29 3.09
CA LEU A 193 8.65 -0.96 2.59
C LEU A 193 8.50 -0.85 1.07
N SER A 194 8.60 -1.95 0.34
CA SER A 194 8.43 -1.98 -1.12
C SER A 194 6.97 -1.91 -1.56
N ALA A 195 6.04 -2.27 -0.67
CA ALA A 195 4.60 -2.30 -0.92
C ALA A 195 3.86 -1.11 -0.27
N ILE A 196 4.28 -0.69 0.94
CA ILE A 196 3.59 0.39 1.66
C ILE A 196 3.84 1.74 0.99
N ASN A 197 2.79 2.56 0.83
CA ASN A 197 2.96 3.91 0.37
C ASN A 197 3.55 4.82 1.46
N TYR A 198 4.28 5.85 1.04
CA TYR A 198 4.98 6.76 1.94
C TYR A 198 4.04 7.48 2.91
N ALA A 199 2.82 7.85 2.46
CA ALA A 199 1.87 8.56 3.32
C ALA A 199 1.42 7.71 4.52
N ILE A 200 1.17 6.38 4.35
CA ILE A 200 0.88 5.50 5.48
C ILE A 200 2.13 5.32 6.34
N TYR A 201 3.29 5.05 5.71
CA TYR A 201 4.57 4.89 6.40
C TYR A 201 4.90 6.08 7.29
N SER A 202 4.72 7.31 6.80
CA SER A 202 5.04 8.55 7.54
C SER A 202 4.17 8.79 8.78
N PHE A 203 3.06 8.03 8.93
CA PHE A 203 2.17 8.10 10.09
C PHE A 203 2.46 7.05 11.16
N ILE A 204 3.45 6.18 10.95
CA ILE A 204 3.87 5.20 11.95
C ILE A 204 4.80 5.90 12.94
N ASP A 205 4.31 6.14 14.16
CA ASP A 205 5.05 6.81 15.25
C ASP A 205 5.67 5.80 16.24
N CYS A 206 5.81 4.54 15.86
CA CYS A 206 6.33 3.47 16.71
C CYS A 206 7.41 2.66 15.98
N GLU A 207 7.94 1.64 16.64
CA GLU A 207 9.01 0.81 16.07
C GLU A 207 8.56 0.07 14.81
N ILE A 208 9.40 0.08 13.79
CA ILE A 208 9.12 -0.58 12.52
C ILE A 208 10.04 -1.80 12.36
N MET A 209 9.44 -2.94 12.08
CA MET A 209 10.12 -4.11 11.55
C MET A 209 9.90 -4.16 10.04
N GLU A 210 10.96 -4.04 9.26
CA GLU A 210 10.90 -4.27 7.82
C GLU A 210 10.87 -5.77 7.53
N GLY A 211 9.94 -6.20 6.69
CA GLY A 211 9.83 -7.59 6.26
C GLY A 211 8.77 -7.78 5.21
N SER A 212 8.91 -8.85 4.42
CA SER A 212 7.90 -9.25 3.46
C SER A 212 6.59 -9.64 4.15
N ASN A 213 5.47 -9.47 3.46
CA ASN A 213 4.18 -9.91 3.99
C ASN A 213 4.20 -11.42 4.27
N PRO A 214 3.79 -11.87 5.47
CA PRO A 214 3.75 -13.31 5.79
C PRO A 214 2.92 -14.13 4.80
N SER A 215 1.91 -13.52 4.17
CA SER A 215 1.09 -14.15 3.11
C SER A 215 1.90 -14.72 1.92
N GLN A 216 3.17 -14.34 1.78
CA GLN A 216 4.06 -14.79 0.70
C GLN A 216 4.84 -16.09 1.04
N TYR A 217 4.72 -16.60 2.27
CA TYR A 217 5.34 -17.84 2.74
C TYR A 217 4.30 -18.94 2.92
#